data_61808c1f8169680a1b61a2d0e3677059
#
_entry.id   61808c1f8169680a1b61a2d0e3677059
#
_cell.length_a   1.000
_cell.length_b   1.000
_cell.length_c   1.000
_cell.angle_alpha   90.00
_cell.angle_beta   90.00
_cell.angle_gamma   90.00
#
_symmetry.space_group_name_H-M   'P 1'
#
loop_
_entity.id
_entity.type
_entity.pdbx_description
1 polymer ?
#
loop_
_entity_poly.entity_id
_entity_poly.type
_entity_poly.pdbx_seq_one_letter_code
_entity_poly.pdbx_strand_id
1 'polypeptide(L)'
;MCGPAVTVDLPSGEGALAAEAILHLKKGDVLVIAGKGRCDCSYWGDHRSICASMKRAEAVVIDGGFRDAEGCEKAGFPVFAKGLTCRTAAKSGQGTIQSEVSCGGILVRPGDLIVGDRNGVVVIPPEDAEEIMERAESKHRLQELLIKQMKKRER
;
A
#
# COMPACT_ATOMS: atom_id res chain seq x y z
N MET A 1 -5.76 -4.68 4.53
CA MET A 1 -6.13 -4.27 3.16
C MET A 1 -5.72 -5.34 2.15
N CYS A 2 -6.47 -5.47 1.06
CA CYS A 2 -6.18 -6.39 -0.03
C CYS A 2 -6.81 -5.83 -1.31
N GLY A 3 -6.03 -5.70 -2.40
CA GLY A 3 -6.58 -5.21 -3.67
C GLY A 3 -5.53 -5.10 -4.78
N PRO A 4 -5.97 -4.94 -6.04
CA PRO A 4 -5.07 -4.79 -7.16
C PRO A 4 -4.35 -3.44 -7.14
N ALA A 5 -3.09 -3.45 -7.58
CA ALA A 5 -2.22 -2.27 -7.60
C ALA A 5 -2.58 -1.30 -8.73
N VAL A 6 -2.76 -0.04 -8.39
CA VAL A 6 -2.60 1.11 -9.29
C VAL A 6 -1.26 1.75 -8.97
N THR A 7 -0.34 1.77 -9.92
CA THR A 7 1.05 2.16 -9.67
C THR A 7 1.36 3.56 -10.15
N VAL A 8 2.25 4.25 -9.43
CA VAL A 8 2.78 5.58 -9.79
C VAL A 8 4.29 5.59 -9.59
N ASP A 9 5.03 5.84 -10.65
CA ASP A 9 6.46 6.09 -10.56
C ASP A 9 6.72 7.60 -10.51
N LEU A 10 7.42 8.04 -9.47
CA LEU A 10 7.74 9.45 -9.26
C LEU A 10 9.24 9.66 -9.23
N PRO A 11 9.78 10.69 -9.91
CA PRO A 11 11.14 11.17 -9.64
C PRO A 11 11.29 11.51 -8.16
N SER A 12 12.51 11.36 -7.64
CA SER A 12 12.79 11.64 -6.23
C SER A 12 12.38 13.06 -5.84
N GLY A 13 11.46 13.16 -4.87
CA GLY A 13 10.94 14.44 -4.38
C GLY A 13 9.83 15.08 -5.19
N GLU A 14 9.31 14.41 -6.22
CA GLU A 14 8.16 14.85 -7.02
C GLU A 14 6.87 14.19 -6.49
N GLY A 15 5.76 14.92 -6.41
CA GLY A 15 4.51 14.42 -5.83
C GLY A 15 3.23 14.78 -6.58
N ALA A 16 3.30 15.47 -7.71
CA ALA A 16 2.12 15.94 -8.43
C ALA A 16 1.24 14.80 -8.92
N LEU A 17 1.83 13.81 -9.62
CA LEU A 17 1.09 12.70 -10.22
C LEU A 17 0.42 11.77 -9.20
N ALA A 18 0.85 11.78 -7.93
CA ALA A 18 0.13 11.04 -6.89
C ALA A 18 -1.32 11.52 -6.70
N ALA A 19 -1.60 12.81 -6.98
CA ALA A 19 -2.97 13.32 -6.95
C ALA A 19 -3.76 12.91 -8.21
N GLU A 20 -3.13 12.93 -9.38
CA GLU A 20 -3.74 12.51 -10.64
C GLU A 20 -4.06 11.01 -10.62
N ALA A 21 -3.17 10.19 -10.06
CA ALA A 21 -3.37 8.75 -9.93
C ALA A 21 -4.65 8.37 -9.16
N ILE A 22 -5.13 9.21 -8.24
CA ILE A 22 -6.40 8.99 -7.54
C ILE A 22 -7.59 8.96 -8.53
N LEU A 23 -7.51 9.66 -9.65
CA LEU A 23 -8.56 9.66 -10.67
C LEU A 23 -8.71 8.29 -11.35
N HIS A 24 -7.64 7.51 -11.41
CA HIS A 24 -7.61 6.17 -11.99
C HIS A 24 -8.09 5.08 -11.04
N LEU A 25 -8.22 5.38 -9.73
CA LEU A 25 -8.67 4.41 -8.73
C LEU A 25 -10.12 3.99 -8.94
N LYS A 26 -10.36 2.71 -8.76
CA LYS A 26 -11.66 2.06 -8.67
C LYS A 26 -11.86 1.50 -7.26
N LYS A 27 -13.09 1.07 -6.96
CA LYS A 27 -13.39 0.38 -5.71
C LYS A 27 -12.51 -0.88 -5.57
N GLY A 28 -11.84 -0.99 -4.44
CA GLY A 28 -11.01 -2.12 -4.08
C GLY A 28 -9.53 -1.98 -4.48
N ASP A 29 -9.14 -0.94 -5.23
CA ASP A 29 -7.76 -0.74 -5.65
C ASP A 29 -6.86 -0.31 -4.48
N VAL A 30 -5.58 -0.65 -4.57
CA VAL A 30 -4.52 -0.15 -3.71
C VAL A 30 -3.58 0.72 -4.53
N LEU A 31 -3.41 1.99 -4.13
CA LEU A 31 -2.46 2.88 -4.78
C LEU A 31 -1.04 2.59 -4.30
N VAL A 32 -0.12 2.36 -5.22
CA VAL A 32 1.31 2.12 -4.91
C VAL A 32 2.15 3.25 -5.48
N ILE A 33 2.80 4.02 -4.60
CA ILE A 33 3.60 5.20 -4.95
C ILE A 33 5.08 4.89 -4.76
N ALA A 34 5.83 4.84 -5.85
CA ALA A 34 7.27 4.68 -5.84
C ALA A 34 7.95 6.05 -5.67
N GLY A 35 8.14 6.48 -4.41
CA GLY A 35 8.81 7.74 -4.04
C GLY A 35 10.33 7.62 -3.87
N LYS A 36 10.93 6.53 -4.36
CA LYS A 36 12.38 6.24 -4.32
C LYS A 36 12.96 6.22 -2.90
N GLY A 37 12.19 5.80 -1.92
CA GLY A 37 12.61 5.69 -0.52
C GLY A 37 12.77 7.02 0.23
N ARG A 38 12.45 8.14 -0.39
CA ARG A 38 12.70 9.47 0.16
C ARG A 38 11.69 9.86 1.24
N CYS A 39 12.17 10.14 2.45
CA CYS A 39 11.33 10.47 3.62
C CYS A 39 11.42 11.94 4.05
N ASP A 40 12.26 12.76 3.40
CA ASP A 40 12.38 14.19 3.72
C ASP A 40 11.32 15.05 3.02
N CYS A 41 10.45 14.46 2.22
CA CYS A 41 9.28 15.10 1.64
C CYS A 41 8.08 14.15 1.61
N SER A 42 6.88 14.71 1.57
CA SER A 42 5.61 14.01 1.66
C SER A 42 4.98 13.81 0.28
N TYR A 43 4.65 12.57 -0.03
CA TYR A 43 3.93 12.18 -1.24
C TYR A 43 2.41 12.06 -1.00
N TRP A 44 1.96 12.07 0.26
CA TRP A 44 0.57 11.85 0.66
C TRP A 44 0.20 12.66 1.89
N GLY A 45 -1.12 12.84 2.12
CA GLY A 45 -1.68 13.49 3.29
C GLY A 45 -3.19 13.28 3.36
N ASP A 46 -3.84 13.90 4.34
CA ASP A 46 -5.25 13.74 4.68
C ASP A 46 -6.21 14.04 3.52
N HIS A 47 -5.99 15.13 2.80
CA HIS A 47 -6.83 15.50 1.65
C HIS A 47 -6.83 14.39 0.56
N ARG A 48 -5.67 13.80 0.27
CA ARG A 48 -5.56 12.68 -0.68
C ARG A 48 -6.22 11.42 -0.14
N SER A 49 -6.13 11.17 1.17
CA SER A 49 -6.81 10.07 1.83
C SER A 49 -8.33 10.18 1.71
N ILE A 50 -8.89 11.38 1.92
CA ILE A 50 -10.32 11.65 1.72
C ILE A 50 -10.73 11.38 0.26
N CYS A 51 -9.96 11.91 -0.70
CA CYS A 51 -10.26 11.71 -2.13
C CYS A 51 -10.21 10.23 -2.54
N ALA A 52 -9.20 9.48 -2.07
CA ALA A 52 -9.08 8.05 -2.36
C ALA A 52 -10.19 7.22 -1.68
N SER A 53 -10.58 7.58 -0.46
CA SER A 53 -11.71 6.97 0.25
C SER A 53 -13.04 7.17 -0.52
N MET A 54 -13.26 8.35 -1.11
CA MET A 54 -14.44 8.60 -1.96
C MET A 54 -14.48 7.70 -3.20
N LYS A 55 -13.31 7.29 -3.71
CA LYS A 55 -13.18 6.28 -4.78
C LYS A 55 -13.39 4.85 -4.27
N ARG A 56 -13.51 4.65 -2.96
CA ARG A 56 -13.59 3.35 -2.30
C ARG A 56 -12.34 2.50 -2.54
N ALA A 57 -11.17 3.15 -2.69
CA ALA A 57 -9.90 2.46 -2.69
C ALA A 57 -9.61 1.87 -1.30
N GLU A 58 -8.83 0.81 -1.24
CA GLU A 58 -8.53 0.07 0.00
C GLU A 58 -7.44 0.73 0.83
N ALA A 59 -6.40 1.24 0.17
CA ALA A 59 -5.24 1.81 0.86
C ALA A 59 -4.30 2.56 -0.10
N VAL A 60 -3.27 3.19 0.47
CA VAL A 60 -2.08 3.62 -0.25
C VAL A 60 -0.82 3.01 0.37
N VAL A 61 0.11 2.57 -0.49
CA VAL A 61 1.47 2.12 -0.13
C VAL A 61 2.47 3.09 -0.72
N ILE A 62 3.39 3.61 0.08
CA ILE A 62 4.30 4.69 -0.32
C ILE A 62 5.74 4.33 0.00
N ASP A 63 6.56 4.19 -1.01
CA ASP A 63 8.02 4.10 -0.84
C ASP A 63 8.59 5.50 -0.57
N GLY A 64 8.25 6.08 0.58
CA GLY A 64 8.63 7.44 0.96
C GLY A 64 7.86 7.98 2.15
N GLY A 65 7.91 9.30 2.34
CA GLY A 65 7.26 9.99 3.43
C GLY A 65 5.81 10.38 3.16
N PHE A 66 5.00 10.51 4.23
CA PHE A 66 3.69 11.13 4.19
C PHE A 66 3.53 12.14 5.33
N ARG A 67 2.45 12.92 5.35
CA ARG A 67 2.11 13.90 6.38
C ARG A 67 0.67 13.75 6.83
N ASP A 68 0.25 14.63 7.76
CA ASP A 68 -1.13 14.74 8.23
C ASP A 68 -1.70 13.41 8.76
N ALA A 69 -0.88 12.65 9.54
CA ALA A 69 -1.22 11.31 10.00
C ALA A 69 -2.57 11.25 10.72
N GLU A 70 -2.82 12.20 11.63
CA GLU A 70 -4.10 12.30 12.36
C GLU A 70 -5.30 12.53 11.40
N GLY A 71 -5.10 13.34 10.36
CA GLY A 71 -6.11 13.56 9.33
C GLY A 71 -6.37 12.33 8.47
N CYS A 72 -5.31 11.58 8.13
CA CYS A 72 -5.42 10.31 7.43
C CYS A 72 -6.19 9.26 8.26
N GLU A 73 -5.89 9.16 9.57
CA GLU A 73 -6.62 8.28 10.50
C GLU A 73 -8.10 8.66 10.61
N LYS A 74 -8.42 9.96 10.75
CA LYS A 74 -9.81 10.44 10.76
C LYS A 74 -10.56 10.15 9.46
N ALA A 75 -9.86 10.16 8.33
CA ALA A 75 -10.44 9.76 7.04
C ALA A 75 -10.73 8.25 6.95
N GLY A 76 -10.23 7.44 7.90
CA GLY A 76 -10.38 5.98 7.90
C GLY A 76 -9.70 5.30 6.73
N PHE A 77 -8.70 5.96 6.12
CA PHE A 77 -8.00 5.45 4.94
C PHE A 77 -6.61 4.94 5.30
N PRO A 78 -6.32 3.64 5.12
CA PRO A 78 -5.04 3.04 5.50
C PRO A 78 -3.88 3.60 4.67
N VAL A 79 -2.82 4.03 5.36
CA VAL A 79 -1.57 4.52 4.76
C VAL A 79 -0.40 3.67 5.24
N PHE A 80 0.32 3.06 4.31
CA PHE A 80 1.55 2.32 4.53
C PHE A 80 2.70 3.15 3.95
N ALA A 81 3.62 3.61 4.78
CA ALA A 81 4.70 4.49 4.34
C ALA A 81 5.97 4.29 5.17
N LYS A 82 7.10 4.77 4.67
CA LYS A 82 8.38 4.67 5.39
C LYS A 82 8.52 5.65 6.55
N GLY A 83 7.80 6.77 6.55
CA GLY A 83 7.93 7.73 7.63
C GLY A 83 7.02 8.95 7.49
N LEU A 84 7.05 9.78 8.54
CA LEU A 84 6.33 11.04 8.63
C LEU A 84 7.25 12.22 8.33
N THR A 85 6.73 13.24 7.65
CA THR A 85 7.43 14.49 7.37
C THR A 85 6.42 15.61 7.13
N CYS A 86 6.76 16.83 7.50
CA CYS A 86 5.91 18.00 7.24
C CYS A 86 6.22 18.68 5.89
N ARG A 87 7.37 18.38 5.27
CA ARG A 87 7.81 19.02 4.02
C ARG A 87 7.03 18.50 2.83
N THR A 88 6.55 19.38 1.98
CA THR A 88 5.84 19.03 0.74
C THR A 88 6.82 18.61 -0.36
N ALA A 89 6.48 17.62 -1.18
CA ALA A 89 7.18 17.29 -2.40
C ALA A 89 6.98 18.37 -3.49
N ALA A 90 7.87 18.43 -4.46
CA ALA A 90 7.73 19.28 -5.64
C ALA A 90 6.48 18.90 -6.45
N LYS A 91 6.05 19.80 -7.33
CA LYS A 91 4.85 19.64 -8.17
C LYS A 91 5.14 20.02 -9.61
N SER A 92 6.12 19.35 -10.23
CA SER A 92 6.49 19.59 -11.64
C SER A 92 5.66 18.76 -12.63
N GLY A 93 4.93 17.76 -12.15
CA GLY A 93 4.10 16.88 -12.98
C GLY A 93 4.87 15.77 -13.68
N GLN A 94 6.10 15.49 -13.25
CA GLN A 94 6.92 14.43 -13.82
C GLN A 94 6.60 13.07 -13.18
N GLY A 95 6.75 11.99 -13.97
CA GLY A 95 6.53 10.63 -13.54
C GLY A 95 5.66 9.84 -14.52
N THR A 96 5.21 8.65 -14.11
CA THR A 96 4.30 7.81 -14.89
C THR A 96 3.25 7.15 -14.01
N ILE A 97 2.06 6.92 -14.56
CA ILE A 97 0.97 6.19 -13.91
C ILE A 97 0.75 4.89 -14.66
N GLN A 98 0.43 3.80 -13.92
CA GLN A 98 0.19 2.47 -14.50
C GLN A 98 1.39 1.91 -15.26
N SER A 99 2.58 2.13 -14.74
CA SER A 99 3.82 1.49 -15.16
C SER A 99 4.35 0.55 -14.08
N GLU A 100 5.24 -0.36 -14.44
CA GLU A 100 6.00 -1.16 -13.49
C GLU A 100 6.87 -0.25 -12.62
N VAL A 101 6.85 -0.47 -11.30
CA VAL A 101 7.57 0.37 -10.32
C VAL A 101 8.36 -0.48 -9.34
N SER A 102 9.40 0.11 -8.74
CA SER A 102 10.07 -0.47 -7.56
C SER A 102 9.59 0.25 -6.31
N CYS A 103 8.93 -0.46 -5.42
CA CYS A 103 8.42 0.05 -4.14
C CYS A 103 9.02 -0.75 -2.99
N GLY A 104 9.81 -0.10 -2.14
CA GLY A 104 10.49 -0.78 -1.03
C GLY A 104 11.50 -1.86 -1.46
N GLY A 105 12.04 -1.76 -2.67
CA GLY A 105 12.95 -2.75 -3.26
C GLY A 105 12.26 -3.94 -3.94
N ILE A 106 10.93 -3.96 -3.96
CA ILE A 106 10.11 -4.97 -4.63
C ILE A 106 9.52 -4.41 -5.92
N LEU A 107 9.57 -5.21 -6.98
CA LEU A 107 8.90 -4.90 -8.24
C LEU A 107 7.39 -5.05 -8.08
N VAL A 108 6.65 -4.04 -8.51
CA VAL A 108 5.19 -4.02 -8.51
C VAL A 108 4.69 -3.65 -9.89
N ARG A 109 3.84 -4.49 -10.45
CA ARG A 109 3.17 -4.25 -11.73
C ARG A 109 1.75 -3.76 -11.51
N PRO A 110 1.19 -2.97 -12.43
CA PRO A 110 -0.24 -2.68 -12.40
C PRO A 110 -1.06 -3.97 -12.37
N GLY A 111 -1.98 -4.06 -11.40
CA GLY A 111 -2.82 -5.25 -11.22
C GLY A 111 -2.26 -6.34 -10.28
N ASP A 112 -0.99 -6.27 -9.86
CA ASP A 112 -0.48 -7.15 -8.81
C ASP A 112 -1.34 -7.03 -7.55
N LEU A 113 -1.61 -8.15 -6.88
CA LEU A 113 -2.38 -8.16 -5.64
C LEU A 113 -1.51 -7.66 -4.49
N ILE A 114 -1.94 -6.57 -3.88
CA ILE A 114 -1.29 -5.98 -2.72
C ILE A 114 -2.05 -6.42 -1.47
N VAL A 115 -1.37 -7.08 -0.55
CA VAL A 115 -1.94 -7.53 0.73
C VAL A 115 -1.12 -6.90 1.86
N GLY A 116 -1.78 -6.29 2.83
CA GLY A 116 -1.08 -5.65 3.92
C GLY A 116 -1.87 -5.62 5.22
N ASP A 117 -1.12 -5.73 6.30
CA ASP A 117 -1.59 -5.59 7.67
C ASP A 117 -0.58 -4.75 8.50
N ARG A 118 -0.67 -4.81 9.83
CA ARG A 118 0.24 -4.08 10.73
C ARG A 118 1.70 -4.56 10.68
N ASN A 119 1.97 -5.74 10.12
CA ASN A 119 3.33 -6.29 10.01
C ASN A 119 4.03 -5.81 8.73
N GLY A 120 3.26 -5.39 7.72
CA GLY A 120 3.81 -4.88 6.46
C GLY A 120 2.93 -5.19 5.26
N VAL A 121 3.56 -5.14 4.10
CA VAL A 121 2.91 -5.29 2.80
C VAL A 121 3.61 -6.38 2.00
N VAL A 122 2.85 -7.24 1.34
CA VAL A 122 3.34 -8.21 0.37
C VAL A 122 2.72 -7.94 -1.00
N VAL A 123 3.46 -8.28 -2.04
CA VAL A 123 3.05 -8.17 -3.45
C VAL A 123 2.94 -9.58 -4.01
N ILE A 124 1.82 -9.90 -4.62
CA ILE A 124 1.52 -11.22 -5.16
C ILE A 124 1.12 -11.05 -6.62
N PRO A 125 1.85 -11.64 -7.59
CA PRO A 125 1.41 -11.71 -8.96
C PRO A 125 0.03 -12.38 -9.05
N PRO A 126 -0.92 -11.88 -9.88
CA PRO A 126 -2.26 -12.46 -9.96
C PRO A 126 -2.27 -13.96 -10.28
N GLU A 127 -1.32 -14.43 -11.08
CA GLU A 127 -1.13 -15.83 -11.45
C GLU A 127 -0.79 -16.76 -10.29
N ASP A 128 -0.17 -16.22 -9.23
CA ASP A 128 0.26 -16.98 -8.05
C ASP A 128 -0.74 -16.89 -6.89
N ALA A 129 -1.78 -16.04 -7.01
CA ALA A 129 -2.65 -15.66 -5.89
C ALA A 129 -3.41 -16.87 -5.30
N GLU A 130 -3.94 -17.76 -6.15
CA GLU A 130 -4.71 -18.93 -5.71
C GLU A 130 -3.84 -19.92 -4.94
N GLU A 131 -2.66 -20.28 -5.48
CA GLU A 131 -1.71 -21.19 -4.82
C GLU A 131 -1.24 -20.63 -3.48
N ILE A 132 -0.87 -19.33 -3.45
CA ILE A 132 -0.40 -18.68 -2.23
C ILE A 132 -1.51 -18.64 -1.17
N MET A 133 -2.75 -18.37 -1.56
CA MET A 133 -3.91 -18.37 -0.66
C MET A 133 -4.13 -19.75 -0.05
N GLU A 134 -4.15 -20.81 -0.84
CA GLU A 134 -4.33 -22.19 -0.37
C GLU A 134 -3.23 -22.61 0.63
N ARG A 135 -1.98 -22.26 0.32
CA ARG A 135 -0.85 -22.54 1.20
C ARG A 135 -0.94 -21.75 2.52
N ALA A 136 -1.35 -20.49 2.47
CA ALA A 136 -1.52 -19.65 3.64
C ALA A 136 -2.64 -20.19 4.56
N GLU A 137 -3.79 -20.56 4.00
CA GLU A 137 -4.89 -21.15 4.75
C GLU A 137 -4.51 -22.49 5.39
N SER A 138 -3.83 -23.35 4.64
CA SER A 138 -3.36 -24.66 5.15
C SER A 138 -2.41 -24.49 6.33
N LYS A 139 -1.46 -23.55 6.23
CA LYS A 139 -0.54 -23.19 7.31
C LYS A 139 -1.29 -22.63 8.53
N HIS A 140 -2.24 -21.77 8.32
CA HIS A 140 -3.04 -21.18 9.40
C HIS A 140 -3.83 -22.25 10.16
N ARG A 141 -4.52 -23.15 9.46
CA ARG A 141 -5.24 -24.29 10.06
C ARG A 141 -4.33 -25.18 10.90
N LEU A 142 -3.12 -25.48 10.39
CA LEU A 142 -2.14 -26.27 11.13
C LEU A 142 -1.70 -25.57 12.42
N GLN A 143 -1.42 -24.28 12.35
CA GLN A 143 -1.03 -23.49 13.52
C GLN A 143 -2.14 -23.45 14.58
N GLU A 144 -3.40 -23.27 14.18
CA GLU A 144 -4.54 -23.32 15.10
C GLU A 144 -4.65 -24.68 15.81
N LEU A 145 -4.47 -25.79 15.07
CA LEU A 145 -4.49 -27.14 15.65
C LEU A 145 -3.36 -27.33 16.68
N LEU A 146 -2.16 -26.89 16.36
CA LEU A 146 -1.02 -26.95 17.28
C LEU A 146 -1.28 -26.16 18.57
N ILE A 147 -1.78 -24.93 18.45
CA ILE A 147 -2.13 -24.11 19.62
C ILE A 147 -3.22 -24.80 20.48
N LYS A 148 -4.25 -25.37 19.87
CA LYS A 148 -5.28 -26.11 20.59
C LYS A 148 -4.71 -27.33 21.32
N GLN A 149 -3.75 -28.04 20.74
CA GLN A 149 -3.09 -29.19 21.40
C GLN A 149 -2.21 -28.72 22.57
N MET A 150 -1.44 -27.64 22.42
CA MET A 150 -0.63 -27.09 23.50
C MET A 150 -1.50 -26.69 24.72
N LYS A 151 -2.60 -25.96 24.50
CA LYS A 151 -3.54 -25.59 25.56
C LYS A 151 -4.22 -26.74 26.27
N LYS A 152 -4.32 -27.93 25.63
CA LYS A 152 -4.86 -29.15 26.28
C LYS A 152 -3.83 -29.86 27.16
N ARG A 153 -2.53 -29.68 26.90
CA ARG A 153 -1.45 -30.31 27.69
C ARG A 153 -1.14 -29.55 28.97
N GLU A 154 -1.53 -28.29 29.05
CA GLU A 154 -1.32 -27.42 30.24
C GLU A 154 -2.50 -27.46 31.23
N ARG A 155 -3.53 -28.25 30.93
CA ARG A 155 -4.69 -28.53 31.83
C ARG A 155 -4.59 -29.93 32.44
#